data_b2ab88b95b6eaf6d5312e9a9960cf12c
#
_entry.id   b2ab88b95b6eaf6d5312e9a9960cf12c
#
_cell.length_a   1.000
_cell.length_b   1.000
_cell.length_c   1.000
_cell.angle_alpha   90.00
_cell.angle_beta   90.00
_cell.angle_gamma   90.00
#
_symmetry.space_group_name_H-M   'P 1'
#
loop_
_entity.id
_entity.type
_entity.pdbx_description
1 polymer ?
#
loop_
_entity_poly.entity_id
_entity_poly.type
_entity_poly.pdbx_seq_one_letter_code
_entity_poly.pdbx_strand_id
1 'polypeptide(L)'
;MRSVLFPPLVALAACAPSAEEGEEKRAPASPFGFELAVAQDGSATPVSPVIDLAPAELRERLGVRAVRLIDVRTDEEVARGMIPGAEHIALADFDPAALDLSAEETVVVYCRSGRRSAKAAEMLAAHSGEPARHLEGGILAWQEAGGEVTAAD
;
A
#
# COMPACT_ATOMS: atom_id res chain seq x y z
N MET A 1 -62.51 -9.08 7.59
CA MET A 1 -63.26 -9.83 8.65
C MET A 1 -62.22 -10.50 9.55
N ARG A 2 -62.38 -10.28 10.81
CA ARG A 2 -61.75 -10.86 12.00
C ARG A 2 -60.37 -10.27 12.33
N SER A 3 -60.36 -9.29 13.18
CA SER A 3 -60.63 -9.21 14.65
C SER A 3 -59.52 -9.89 15.45
N VAL A 4 -58.68 -9.00 16.02
CA VAL A 4 -58.60 -8.62 17.45
C VAL A 4 -58.03 -9.71 18.35
N LEU A 5 -56.96 -9.48 19.03
CA LEU A 5 -56.92 -9.45 20.49
C LEU A 5 -55.54 -9.03 21.02
N PHE A 6 -55.42 -7.88 21.64
CA PHE A 6 -54.57 -7.55 22.78
C PHE A 6 -55.28 -8.11 24.04
N PRO A 7 -54.68 -8.41 25.15
CA PRO A 7 -53.76 -7.75 26.04
C PRO A 7 -52.96 -8.73 26.94
N PRO A 8 -52.45 -8.41 28.14
CA PRO A 8 -52.19 -7.16 28.81
C PRO A 8 -50.75 -6.98 29.40
N LEU A 9 -50.46 -5.80 29.72
CA LEU A 9 -49.55 -5.22 30.66
C LEU A 9 -49.36 -6.00 31.98
N VAL A 10 -48.15 -6.33 32.34
CA VAL A 10 -47.71 -6.56 33.72
C VAL A 10 -46.51 -5.71 34.02
N ALA A 11 -46.72 -4.67 34.79
CA ALA A 11 -45.70 -3.95 35.52
C ALA A 11 -45.31 -4.75 36.77
N LEU A 12 -44.11 -4.67 37.16
CA LEU A 12 -43.53 -4.59 38.52
C LEU A 12 -42.03 -5.03 38.40
N ALA A 13 -41.11 -4.37 38.90
CA ALA A 13 -40.66 -3.83 40.10
C ALA A 13 -39.22 -3.42 39.97
N ALA A 14 -38.91 -2.29 40.46
CA ALA A 14 -37.60 -1.81 40.76
C ALA A 14 -36.81 -2.78 41.63
N CYS A 15 -35.57 -2.99 41.28
CA CYS A 15 -34.50 -3.31 42.20
C CYS A 15 -33.20 -2.76 41.68
N ALA A 16 -32.80 -1.59 42.14
CA ALA A 16 -31.41 -1.21 42.19
C ALA A 16 -30.82 -1.94 43.40
N PRO A 17 -29.61 -2.46 43.27
CA PRO A 17 -28.62 -2.09 44.25
C PRO A 17 -27.22 -1.83 43.69
N SER A 18 -26.63 -0.88 44.33
CA SER A 18 -25.24 -0.86 44.82
C SER A 18 -24.13 -0.62 43.82
N ALA A 19 -23.68 0.60 43.83
CA ALA A 19 -22.31 0.99 43.60
C ALA A 19 -21.35 -0.01 44.28
N GLU A 20 -20.57 -0.70 43.50
CA GLU A 20 -19.27 -1.20 43.96
C GLU A 20 -18.21 -0.31 43.33
N GLU A 21 -17.74 0.58 44.17
CA GLU A 21 -16.49 1.31 43.95
C GLU A 21 -15.35 0.29 43.85
N GLY A 22 -15.07 -0.10 42.59
CA GLY A 22 -13.84 -0.78 42.23
C GLY A 22 -12.69 0.19 42.46
N GLU A 23 -12.05 0.04 43.56
CA GLU A 23 -10.78 0.64 43.93
C GLU A 23 -9.77 0.46 42.79
N GLU A 24 -9.61 1.48 41.97
CA GLU A 24 -8.56 1.60 41.00
C GLU A 24 -7.23 1.58 41.71
N LYS A 25 -6.59 0.44 41.73
CA LYS A 25 -5.24 0.24 42.23
C LYS A 25 -4.30 1.09 41.37
N ARG A 26 -4.16 2.34 41.76
CA ARG A 26 -3.17 3.28 41.28
C ARG A 26 -1.79 2.64 41.38
N ALA A 27 -1.25 2.23 40.26
CA ALA A 27 0.13 1.78 40.16
C ALA A 27 1.07 2.88 40.68
N PRO A 28 2.13 2.53 41.40
CA PRO A 28 3.05 3.52 41.94
C PRO A 28 3.72 4.27 40.78
N ALA A 29 3.72 5.59 40.85
CA ALA A 29 4.41 6.46 39.94
C ALA A 29 5.89 6.08 39.86
N SER A 30 6.38 5.77 38.68
CA SER A 30 7.79 5.57 38.41
C SER A 30 8.58 6.82 38.76
N PRO A 31 9.68 6.71 39.55
CA PRO A 31 10.44 7.87 39.98
C PRO A 31 11.33 8.51 38.92
N PHE A 32 11.27 8.05 37.70
CA PHE A 32 11.95 8.64 36.55
C PHE A 32 10.91 9.15 35.59
N GLY A 33 10.63 10.46 35.69
CA GLY A 33 9.69 11.18 34.83
C GLY A 33 10.17 11.28 33.39
N PHE A 34 10.17 10.16 32.67
CA PHE A 34 10.12 10.16 31.21
C PHE A 34 8.66 9.91 30.82
N GLU A 35 7.89 10.95 30.96
CA GLU A 35 6.63 11.08 30.25
C GLU A 35 6.99 11.25 28.79
N LEU A 36 7.13 10.12 28.09
CA LEU A 36 7.03 10.12 26.64
C LEU A 36 5.61 10.53 26.33
N ALA A 37 5.41 11.82 26.16
CA ALA A 37 4.27 12.33 25.42
C ALA A 37 4.42 11.73 24.01
N VAL A 38 3.79 10.60 23.78
CA VAL A 38 3.47 10.14 22.44
C VAL A 38 2.50 11.17 21.93
N ALA A 39 3.03 12.22 21.30
CA ALA A 39 2.27 13.05 20.42
C ALA A 39 1.73 12.12 19.33
N GLN A 40 0.51 11.66 19.54
CA GLN A 40 -0.31 11.09 18.45
C GLN A 40 -0.69 12.28 17.58
N ASP A 41 0.27 12.74 16.80
CA ASP A 41 0.00 13.61 15.66
C ASP A 41 -0.76 12.75 14.66
N GLY A 42 -2.08 12.78 14.80
CA GLY A 42 -3.03 12.00 13.99
C GLY A 42 -3.18 12.54 12.56
N SER A 43 -2.08 12.95 11.96
CA SER A 43 -2.00 13.28 10.54
C SER A 43 -1.22 12.19 9.79
N ALA A 44 -1.62 10.93 9.96
CA ALA A 44 -1.30 9.94 8.97
C ALA A 44 -2.17 10.27 7.75
N THR A 45 -1.63 11.02 6.80
CA THR A 45 -2.18 11.01 5.43
C THR A 45 -2.35 9.55 5.04
N PRO A 46 -3.53 9.12 4.58
CA PRO A 46 -3.70 7.75 4.13
C PRO A 46 -2.69 7.51 3.01
N VAL A 47 -1.67 6.70 3.30
CA VAL A 47 -0.69 6.30 2.30
C VAL A 47 -1.43 5.39 1.35
N SER A 48 -1.55 5.78 0.10
CA SER A 48 -2.16 4.96 -0.93
C SER A 48 -1.41 3.63 -1.04
N PRO A 49 -2.12 2.51 -1.21
CA PRO A 49 -1.49 1.20 -1.16
C PRO A 49 -0.52 0.98 -2.33
N VAL A 50 0.57 0.27 -2.05
CA VAL A 50 1.42 -0.32 -3.06
C VAL A 50 0.85 -1.69 -3.43
N ILE A 51 0.74 -1.97 -4.72
CA ILE A 51 0.17 -3.20 -5.26
C ILE A 51 1.28 -4.02 -5.89
N ASP A 52 1.48 -5.22 -5.37
CA ASP A 52 2.34 -6.22 -5.96
C ASP A 52 1.70 -6.79 -7.23
N LEU A 53 2.40 -6.73 -8.35
CA LEU A 53 1.92 -7.22 -9.63
C LEU A 53 2.70 -8.46 -10.03
N ALA A 54 2.02 -9.58 -10.21
CA ALA A 54 2.67 -10.80 -10.66
C ALA A 54 3.15 -10.69 -12.12
N PRO A 55 4.23 -11.40 -12.53
CA PRO A 55 4.74 -11.37 -13.91
C PRO A 55 3.69 -11.72 -14.97
N ALA A 56 2.82 -12.68 -14.68
CA ALA A 56 1.74 -13.06 -15.59
C ALA A 56 0.75 -11.92 -15.82
N GLU A 57 0.39 -11.22 -14.75
CA GLU A 57 -0.52 -10.09 -14.78
C GLU A 57 0.09 -8.89 -15.52
N LEU A 58 1.40 -8.63 -15.32
CA LEU A 58 2.11 -7.60 -16.10
C LEU A 58 2.07 -7.92 -17.58
N ARG A 59 2.31 -9.18 -17.97
CA ARG A 59 2.27 -9.62 -19.36
C ARG A 59 0.91 -9.37 -20.03
N GLU A 60 -0.17 -9.69 -19.31
CA GLU A 60 -1.52 -9.42 -19.79
C GLU A 60 -1.77 -7.92 -20.00
N ARG A 61 -1.32 -7.11 -19.05
CA ARG A 61 -1.49 -5.65 -19.13
C ARG A 61 -0.70 -5.02 -20.27
N LEU A 62 0.53 -5.47 -20.50
CA LEU A 62 1.36 -5.00 -21.62
C LEU A 62 0.71 -5.27 -22.99
N GLY A 63 -0.13 -6.32 -23.09
CA GLY A 63 -0.84 -6.67 -24.31
C GLY A 63 -2.12 -5.88 -24.58
N VAL A 64 -2.71 -5.22 -23.58
CA VAL A 64 -4.10 -4.70 -23.70
C VAL A 64 -4.25 -3.23 -23.25
N ARG A 65 -3.32 -2.66 -22.50
CA ARG A 65 -3.43 -1.32 -21.91
C ARG A 65 -2.17 -0.50 -22.11
N ALA A 66 -2.33 0.82 -22.10
CA ALA A 66 -1.20 1.73 -21.97
C ALA A 66 -0.56 1.54 -20.59
N VAL A 67 0.52 0.76 -20.53
CA VAL A 67 1.36 0.58 -19.35
C VAL A 67 2.64 1.34 -19.58
N ARG A 68 2.95 2.29 -18.69
CA ARG A 68 4.25 2.91 -18.60
C ARG A 68 5.10 2.10 -17.64
N LEU A 69 6.05 1.36 -18.16
CA LEU A 69 6.91 0.47 -17.41
C LEU A 69 8.24 1.17 -17.11
N ILE A 70 8.60 1.28 -15.83
CA ILE A 70 9.81 2.00 -15.40
C ILE A 70 10.77 1.03 -14.70
N ASP A 71 12.00 0.97 -15.22
CA ASP A 71 13.12 0.22 -14.63
C ASP A 71 13.91 1.12 -13.69
N VAL A 72 13.91 0.81 -12.39
CA VAL A 72 14.66 1.59 -11.38
C VAL A 72 15.97 0.92 -10.96
N ARG A 73 16.57 0.13 -11.85
CA ARG A 73 17.88 -0.48 -11.65
C ARG A 73 19.00 0.51 -11.93
N THR A 74 20.23 0.10 -11.71
CA THR A 74 21.41 0.88 -12.11
C THR A 74 21.71 0.73 -13.60
N ASP A 75 22.50 1.66 -14.17
CA ASP A 75 22.91 1.62 -15.58
C ASP A 75 23.61 0.30 -15.95
N GLU A 76 24.46 -0.23 -15.06
CA GLU A 76 25.17 -1.48 -15.29
C GLU A 76 24.23 -2.71 -15.30
N GLU A 77 23.14 -2.63 -14.56
CA GLU A 77 22.12 -3.69 -14.57
C GLU A 77 21.27 -3.62 -15.85
N VAL A 78 20.92 -2.41 -16.29
CA VAL A 78 20.15 -2.15 -17.50
C VAL A 78 20.94 -2.52 -18.76
N ALA A 79 22.23 -2.25 -18.79
CA ALA A 79 23.11 -2.64 -19.89
C ALA A 79 23.14 -4.16 -20.17
N ARG A 80 22.71 -4.98 -19.21
CA ARG A 80 22.59 -6.44 -19.37
C ARG A 80 21.25 -6.86 -19.96
N GLY A 81 20.35 -5.92 -20.18
CA GLY A 81 19.03 -6.11 -20.71
C GLY A 81 17.93 -5.64 -19.79
N MET A 82 16.79 -5.28 -20.39
CA MET A 82 15.59 -4.76 -19.72
C MET A 82 14.32 -5.37 -20.32
N ILE A 83 13.21 -5.20 -19.64
CA ILE A 83 11.91 -5.61 -20.19
C ILE A 83 11.60 -4.70 -21.40
N PRO A 84 11.20 -5.24 -22.55
CA PRO A 84 10.91 -4.45 -23.74
C PRO A 84 9.91 -3.33 -23.49
N GLY A 85 10.21 -2.14 -23.99
CA GLY A 85 9.35 -0.96 -23.83
C GLY A 85 9.41 -0.29 -22.45
N ALA A 86 10.29 -0.72 -21.58
CA ALA A 86 10.50 -0.05 -20.31
C ALA A 86 11.36 1.21 -20.47
N GLU A 87 11.03 2.23 -19.70
CA GLU A 87 11.83 3.46 -19.52
C GLU A 87 12.81 3.25 -18.36
N HIS A 88 14.05 3.69 -18.50
CA HIS A 88 15.04 3.59 -17.44
C HIS A 88 15.13 4.90 -16.64
N ILE A 89 14.88 4.82 -15.35
CA ILE A 89 15.09 5.90 -14.39
C ILE A 89 15.67 5.26 -13.12
N ALA A 90 16.97 5.37 -12.91
CA ALA A 90 17.59 4.78 -11.72
C ALA A 90 16.91 5.27 -10.42
N LEU A 91 16.81 4.42 -9.40
CA LEU A 91 16.13 4.78 -8.14
C LEU A 91 16.75 6.05 -7.49
N ALA A 92 18.03 6.30 -7.71
CA ALA A 92 18.70 7.49 -7.20
C ALA A 92 18.16 8.78 -7.81
N ASP A 93 17.69 8.71 -9.06
CA ASP A 93 17.18 9.83 -9.85
C ASP A 93 15.66 9.80 -9.96
N PHE A 94 15.01 8.83 -9.30
CA PHE A 94 13.57 8.63 -9.38
C PHE A 94 12.83 9.71 -8.57
N ASP A 95 12.25 10.66 -9.28
CA ASP A 95 11.42 11.71 -8.71
C ASP A 95 9.98 11.61 -9.26
N PRO A 96 9.00 11.19 -8.45
CA PRO A 96 7.61 11.13 -8.88
C PRO A 96 7.05 12.47 -9.38
N ALA A 97 7.57 13.60 -8.90
CA ALA A 97 7.10 14.93 -9.32
C ALA A 97 7.59 15.29 -10.74
N ALA A 98 8.68 14.67 -11.18
CA ALA A 98 9.21 14.86 -12.53
C ALA A 98 8.54 13.93 -13.56
N LEU A 99 7.79 12.92 -13.11
CA LEU A 99 7.04 12.05 -13.98
C LEU A 99 5.77 12.76 -14.47
N ASP A 100 5.64 12.90 -15.79
CA ASP A 100 4.38 13.34 -16.39
C ASP A 100 3.36 12.19 -16.31
N LEU A 101 2.54 12.20 -15.26
CA LEU A 101 1.59 11.13 -14.98
C LEU A 101 0.28 11.40 -15.70
N SER A 102 0.01 10.61 -16.74
CA SER A 102 -1.29 10.62 -17.40
C SER A 102 -2.30 9.78 -16.60
N ALA A 103 -3.52 10.30 -16.44
CA ALA A 103 -4.62 9.57 -15.78
C ALA A 103 -5.05 8.30 -16.54
N GLU A 104 -4.66 8.17 -17.81
CA GLU A 104 -5.02 7.03 -18.64
C GLU A 104 -3.96 5.91 -18.62
N GLU A 105 -2.74 6.21 -18.15
CA GLU A 105 -1.65 5.26 -18.11
C GLU A 105 -1.55 4.57 -16.75
N THR A 106 -1.28 3.28 -16.78
CA THR A 106 -0.93 2.54 -15.58
C THR A 106 0.59 2.50 -15.44
N VAL A 107 1.14 3.22 -14.45
CA VAL A 107 2.56 3.14 -14.16
C VAL A 107 2.86 1.87 -13.36
N VAL A 108 3.84 1.10 -13.84
CA VAL A 108 4.38 -0.08 -13.15
C VAL A 108 5.88 0.07 -13.03
N VAL A 109 6.39 -0.03 -11.82
CA VAL A 109 7.82 0.10 -11.53
C VAL A 109 8.42 -1.28 -11.31
N TYR A 110 9.60 -1.55 -11.85
CA TYR A 110 10.31 -2.78 -11.52
C TYR A 110 11.79 -2.55 -11.25
N CYS A 111 12.41 -3.52 -10.59
CA CYS A 111 13.85 -3.56 -10.38
C CYS A 111 14.36 -5.00 -10.55
N ARG A 112 15.51 -5.33 -9.97
CA ARG A 112 16.06 -6.69 -10.05
C ARG A 112 15.18 -7.73 -9.32
N SER A 113 14.81 -7.47 -8.05
CA SER A 113 14.18 -8.44 -7.13
C SER A 113 12.95 -7.89 -6.38
N GLY A 114 12.38 -6.76 -6.80
CA GLY A 114 11.20 -6.15 -6.18
C GLY A 114 11.47 -5.12 -5.09
N ARG A 115 12.58 -5.20 -4.32
CA ARG A 115 12.83 -4.30 -3.17
C ARG A 115 12.94 -2.81 -3.50
N ARG A 116 13.70 -2.46 -4.53
CA ARG A 116 13.89 -1.06 -4.96
C ARG A 116 12.61 -0.52 -5.59
N SER A 117 11.93 -1.34 -6.37
CA SER A 117 10.67 -0.95 -7.02
C SER A 117 9.52 -0.80 -6.02
N ALA A 118 9.47 -1.59 -4.94
CA ALA A 118 8.53 -1.34 -3.85
C ALA A 118 8.72 0.06 -3.25
N LYS A 119 9.98 0.45 -2.96
CA LYS A 119 10.28 1.80 -2.48
C LYS A 119 9.92 2.90 -3.47
N ALA A 120 10.19 2.70 -4.76
CA ALA A 120 9.79 3.65 -5.80
C ALA A 120 8.26 3.77 -5.90
N ALA A 121 7.54 2.65 -5.78
CA ALA A 121 6.08 2.64 -5.76
C ALA A 121 5.51 3.35 -4.52
N GLU A 122 6.14 3.20 -3.34
CA GLU A 122 5.77 3.96 -2.14
C GLU A 122 5.91 5.48 -2.37
N MET A 123 7.02 5.91 -2.97
CA MET A 123 7.25 7.32 -3.31
C MET A 123 6.20 7.82 -4.31
N LEU A 124 5.89 7.01 -5.32
CA LEU A 124 4.88 7.33 -6.33
C LEU A 124 3.48 7.45 -5.72
N ALA A 125 3.08 6.47 -4.88
CA ALA A 125 1.79 6.47 -4.20
C ALA A 125 1.64 7.67 -3.25
N ALA A 126 2.70 8.00 -2.51
CA ALA A 126 2.71 9.16 -1.62
C ALA A 126 2.58 10.50 -2.38
N HIS A 127 3.15 10.60 -3.58
CA HIS A 127 3.08 11.79 -4.41
C HIS A 127 1.73 11.94 -5.12
N SER A 128 1.25 10.87 -5.75
CA SER A 128 0.03 10.91 -6.56
C SER A 128 -1.26 10.84 -5.74
N GLY A 129 -1.21 10.29 -4.52
CA GLY A 129 -2.40 9.94 -3.75
C GLY A 129 -3.16 8.72 -4.29
N GLU A 130 -2.63 8.04 -5.32
CA GLU A 130 -3.24 6.89 -5.99
C GLU A 130 -2.43 5.61 -5.73
N PRO A 131 -3.05 4.43 -5.82
CA PRO A 131 -2.34 3.16 -5.68
C PRO A 131 -1.25 3.01 -6.75
N ALA A 132 -0.01 2.78 -6.31
CA ALA A 132 1.12 2.51 -7.21
C ALA A 132 1.39 1.01 -7.33
N ARG A 133 1.93 0.60 -8.46
CA ARG A 133 2.19 -0.81 -8.76
C ARG A 133 3.66 -1.07 -8.99
N HIS A 134 4.14 -2.21 -8.48
CA HIS A 134 5.46 -2.69 -8.83
C HIS A 134 5.44 -4.19 -9.16
N LEU A 135 6.41 -4.63 -9.96
CA LEU A 135 6.56 -6.03 -10.33
C LEU A 135 7.13 -6.83 -9.16
N GLU A 136 6.35 -7.77 -8.65
CA GLU A 136 6.78 -8.71 -7.62
C GLU A 136 7.95 -9.57 -8.12
N GLY A 137 8.98 -9.70 -7.31
CA GLY A 137 10.19 -10.44 -7.68
C GLY A 137 11.04 -9.77 -8.78
N GLY A 138 10.58 -8.66 -9.36
CA GLY A 138 11.29 -7.87 -10.37
C GLY A 138 11.61 -8.63 -11.65
N ILE A 139 12.68 -8.20 -12.35
CA ILE A 139 13.07 -8.81 -13.62
C ILE A 139 13.48 -10.29 -13.49
N LEU A 140 13.91 -10.73 -12.30
CA LEU A 140 14.24 -12.14 -12.07
C LEU A 140 12.96 -12.99 -12.16
N ALA A 141 11.90 -12.63 -11.47
CA ALA A 141 10.63 -13.35 -11.56
C ALA A 141 10.01 -13.24 -12.96
N TRP A 142 10.20 -12.10 -13.63
CA TRP A 142 9.79 -11.94 -15.03
C TRP A 142 10.45 -12.97 -15.96
N GLN A 143 11.78 -13.13 -15.83
CA GLN A 143 12.55 -14.11 -16.61
C GLN A 143 12.18 -15.56 -16.26
N GLU A 144 12.00 -15.87 -14.97
CA GLU A 144 11.53 -17.18 -14.51
C GLU A 144 10.16 -17.54 -15.09
N ALA A 145 9.29 -16.56 -15.24
CA ALA A 145 7.98 -16.71 -15.88
C ALA A 145 8.07 -16.75 -17.43
N GLY A 146 9.28 -16.78 -18.01
CA GLY A 146 9.50 -16.78 -19.46
C GLY A 146 9.23 -15.42 -20.12
N GLY A 147 9.37 -14.33 -19.39
CA GLY A 147 9.30 -12.97 -19.92
C GLY A 147 10.53 -12.62 -20.76
N GLU A 148 10.32 -11.91 -21.83
CA GLU A 148 11.37 -11.47 -22.75
C GLU A 148 12.21 -10.33 -22.14
N VAL A 149 13.51 -10.35 -22.40
CA VAL A 149 14.45 -9.30 -22.02
C VAL A 149 15.29 -8.96 -23.24
N THR A 150 15.40 -7.68 -23.57
CA THR A 150 16.19 -7.18 -24.70
C THR A 150 17.31 -6.30 -24.20
N ALA A 151 18.37 -6.12 -25.00
CA ALA A 151 19.37 -5.11 -24.72
C ALA A 151 18.71 -3.73 -24.63
N ALA A 152 19.25 -2.86 -23.77
CA ALA A 152 18.84 -1.46 -23.76
C ALA A 152 19.30 -0.80 -25.07
N ASP A 153 18.43 -0.03 -25.70
CA ASP A 153 18.74 0.76 -26.91
C ASP A 153 19.60 1.99 -26.55
#